data_fe0569c0fa15d533c9cd8b4929c0a3a3
#
_entry.id   fe0569c0fa15d533c9cd8b4929c0a3a3
#
_cell.length_a   1.000
_cell.length_b   1.000
_cell.length_c   1.000
_cell.angle_alpha   90.00
_cell.angle_beta   90.00
_cell.angle_gamma   90.00
#
_symmetry.space_group_name_H-M   'P 1'
#
loop_
_entity.id
_entity.type
_entity.pdbx_description
1 polymer ?
#
loop_
_entity_poly.entity_id
_entity_poly.type
_entity_poly.pdbx_seq_one_letter_code
_entity_poly.pdbx_strand_id
1 'polypeptide(L)'
;CQSTDNRRLEKTLDLAQSNRGELEKVIQYYSQNEADSLKLKAARFLIMNMPGHYSFIGRNYENYCKASEKIIFSKTSMNKKVDKLNKLIRQYPAECFERVEDCSIITADYLIQNINIAFEDWQRGNWAKGITFNEFCEYLLPYKCTETQAFDNWRTVLRPIANDTLQDFEHNDLWNKTSYWA
;
A
#
# COMPACT_ATOMS: atom_id res chain seq x y z
N CYS A 1 21.69 13.87 9.45
CA CYS A 1 20.66 13.10 8.69
C CYS A 1 20.93 11.58 8.76
N GLN A 2 22.06 11.09 8.25
CA GLN A 2 22.31 9.64 8.13
C GLN A 2 22.26 8.87 9.47
N SER A 3 22.70 9.45 10.57
CA SER A 3 22.62 8.82 11.91
C SER A 3 21.19 8.76 12.45
N THR A 4 20.36 9.73 12.13
CA THR A 4 18.94 9.77 12.54
C THR A 4 18.12 8.76 11.79
N ASP A 5 18.32 8.63 10.47
CA ASP A 5 17.62 7.66 9.63
C ASP A 5 17.99 6.22 10.00
N ASN A 6 19.26 5.95 10.29
CA ASN A 6 19.68 4.65 10.79
C ASN A 6 19.01 4.29 12.13
N ARG A 7 18.88 5.26 13.04
CA ARG A 7 18.18 5.04 14.33
C ARG A 7 16.68 4.75 14.12
N ARG A 8 16.02 5.47 13.20
CA ARG A 8 14.61 5.22 12.87
C ARG A 8 14.42 3.83 12.25
N LEU A 9 15.32 3.46 11.34
CA LEU A 9 15.29 2.14 10.74
C LEU A 9 15.43 1.03 11.80
N GLU A 10 16.47 1.10 12.65
CA GLU A 10 16.67 0.11 13.72
C GLU A 10 15.48 0.03 14.66
N LYS A 11 14.89 1.16 15.03
CA LYS A 11 13.67 1.18 15.85
C LYS A 11 12.53 0.38 15.21
N THR A 12 12.32 0.49 13.89
CA THR A 12 11.29 -0.27 13.20
C THR A 12 11.64 -1.75 13.11
N LEU A 13 12.90 -2.08 12.83
CA LEU A 13 13.37 -3.46 12.81
C LEU A 13 13.20 -4.15 14.18
N ASP A 14 13.40 -3.42 15.27
CA ASP A 14 13.16 -3.93 16.63
C ASP A 14 11.65 -4.13 16.89
N LEU A 15 10.79 -3.20 16.43
CA LEU A 15 9.34 -3.33 16.52
C LEU A 15 8.79 -4.54 15.74
N ALA A 16 9.43 -4.90 14.66
CA ALA A 16 9.04 -6.06 13.84
C ALA A 16 9.24 -7.40 14.55
N GLN A 17 10.02 -7.45 15.62
CA GLN A 17 10.26 -8.66 16.43
C GLN A 17 10.67 -9.88 15.59
N SER A 18 9.88 -10.96 15.60
CA SER A 18 10.15 -12.17 14.80
C SER A 18 10.13 -11.93 13.28
N ASN A 19 9.50 -10.85 12.82
CA ASN A 19 9.41 -10.49 11.40
C ASN A 19 10.58 -9.62 10.92
N ARG A 20 11.51 -9.25 11.81
CA ARG A 20 12.70 -8.43 11.48
C ARG A 20 13.42 -8.94 10.24
N GLY A 21 13.60 -10.25 10.13
CA GLY A 21 14.29 -10.88 9.00
C GLY A 21 13.64 -10.61 7.64
N GLU A 22 12.33 -10.46 7.58
CA GLU A 22 11.63 -10.09 6.33
C GLU A 22 11.99 -8.67 5.89
N LEU A 23 12.03 -7.71 6.82
CA LEU A 23 12.40 -6.33 6.51
C LEU A 23 13.89 -6.21 6.12
N GLU A 24 14.77 -6.94 6.80
CA GLU A 24 16.19 -6.99 6.47
C GLU A 24 16.46 -7.60 5.09
N LYS A 25 15.70 -8.63 4.69
CA LYS A 25 15.77 -9.20 3.33
C LYS A 25 15.49 -8.17 2.23
N VAL A 26 14.52 -7.26 2.43
CA VAL A 26 14.24 -6.19 1.46
C VAL A 26 15.44 -5.26 1.29
N ILE A 27 16.04 -4.85 2.40
CA ILE A 27 17.24 -4.00 2.39
C ILE A 27 18.40 -4.72 1.71
N GLN A 28 18.63 -5.97 2.06
CA GLN A 28 19.68 -6.80 1.47
C GLN A 28 19.47 -6.97 -0.03
N TYR A 29 18.25 -7.23 -0.48
CA TYR A 29 17.91 -7.42 -1.88
C TYR A 29 18.36 -6.23 -2.74
N TYR A 30 18.03 -5.00 -2.33
CA TYR A 30 18.37 -3.80 -3.08
C TYR A 30 19.81 -3.28 -2.83
N SER A 31 20.49 -3.78 -1.80
CA SER A 31 21.90 -3.42 -1.55
C SER A 31 22.91 -4.17 -2.41
N GLN A 32 22.49 -5.23 -3.10
CA GLN A 32 23.37 -6.07 -3.91
C GLN A 32 23.80 -5.41 -5.23
N ASN A 33 23.06 -4.40 -5.70
CA ASN A 33 23.32 -3.77 -6.99
C ASN A 33 23.28 -2.24 -6.84
N GLU A 34 24.35 -1.57 -7.25
CA GLU A 34 24.42 -0.10 -7.24
C GLU A 34 23.33 0.57 -8.07
N ALA A 35 22.87 -0.07 -9.16
CA ALA A 35 21.76 0.42 -9.98
C ALA A 35 20.44 0.52 -9.20
N ASP A 36 20.27 -0.25 -8.14
CA ASP A 36 19.08 -0.23 -7.28
C ASP A 36 19.18 0.75 -6.09
N SER A 37 20.17 1.66 -6.10
CA SER A 37 20.39 2.61 -5.00
C SER A 37 19.19 3.47 -4.66
N LEU A 38 18.36 3.87 -5.62
CA LEU A 38 17.10 4.59 -5.37
C LEU A 38 16.04 3.68 -4.78
N LYS A 39 15.95 2.42 -5.22
CA LYS A 39 15.03 1.44 -4.65
C LYS A 39 15.42 1.09 -3.21
N LEU A 40 16.73 1.01 -2.92
CA LEU A 40 17.20 0.86 -1.54
C LEU A 40 16.78 2.03 -0.64
N LYS A 41 16.88 3.26 -1.14
CA LYS A 41 16.39 4.44 -0.41
C LYS A 41 14.88 4.37 -0.19
N ALA A 42 14.13 3.97 -1.19
CA ALA A 42 12.67 3.79 -1.11
C ALA A 42 12.27 2.68 -0.12
N ALA A 43 12.96 1.55 -0.13
CA ALA A 43 12.76 0.46 0.84
C ALA A 43 12.99 0.93 2.28
N ARG A 44 14.10 1.64 2.51
CA ARG A 44 14.40 2.23 3.82
C ARG A 44 13.33 3.26 4.24
N PHE A 45 12.87 4.09 3.30
CA PHE A 45 11.79 5.06 3.56
C PHE A 45 10.50 4.35 4.01
N LEU A 46 10.05 3.32 3.28
CA LEU A 46 8.87 2.54 3.67
C LEU A 46 9.03 1.93 5.06
N ILE A 47 10.13 1.23 5.32
CA ILE A 47 10.36 0.56 6.60
C ILE A 47 10.40 1.57 7.76
N MET A 48 11.12 2.69 7.61
CA MET A 48 11.19 3.73 8.64
C MET A 48 9.85 4.39 8.96
N ASN A 49 8.90 4.36 8.04
CA ASN A 49 7.57 4.96 8.20
C ASN A 49 6.47 3.95 8.51
N MET A 50 6.78 2.66 8.72
CA MET A 50 5.80 1.64 9.15
C MET A 50 5.27 1.80 10.58
N PRO A 51 6.04 2.26 11.58
CA PRO A 51 5.54 2.35 12.95
C PRO A 51 4.24 3.14 13.05
N GLY A 52 3.23 2.55 13.69
CA GLY A 52 1.89 3.10 13.82
C GLY A 52 0.94 2.73 12.66
N HIS A 53 1.43 2.10 11.60
CA HIS A 53 0.59 1.48 10.59
C HIS A 53 0.24 0.06 11.02
N TYR A 54 -1.03 -0.28 10.96
CA TYR A 54 -1.54 -1.57 11.41
C TYR A 54 -2.52 -2.18 10.41
N SER A 55 -2.71 -3.48 10.54
CA SER A 55 -3.74 -4.25 9.83
C SER A 55 -4.72 -4.85 10.81
N PHE A 56 -5.95 -5.03 10.37
CA PHE A 56 -6.93 -5.80 11.14
C PHE A 56 -6.74 -7.29 10.87
N ILE A 57 -6.84 -8.08 11.94
CA ILE A 57 -6.74 -9.54 11.90
C ILE A 57 -7.82 -10.18 12.77
N GLY A 58 -7.81 -11.50 12.82
CA GLY A 58 -8.67 -12.28 13.69
C GLY A 58 -10.01 -12.66 13.08
N ARG A 59 -10.70 -13.56 13.77
CA ARG A 59 -11.91 -14.21 13.27
C ARG A 59 -13.04 -13.25 12.89
N ASN A 60 -13.22 -12.20 13.68
CA ASN A 60 -14.25 -11.20 13.41
C ASN A 60 -13.96 -10.46 12.10
N TYR A 61 -12.69 -10.08 11.87
CA TYR A 61 -12.28 -9.42 10.65
C TYR A 61 -12.42 -10.33 9.43
N GLU A 62 -12.01 -11.58 9.51
CA GLU A 62 -12.22 -12.57 8.44
C GLU A 62 -13.70 -12.76 8.08
N ASN A 63 -14.57 -12.83 9.09
CA ASN A 63 -16.01 -12.95 8.87
C ASN A 63 -16.58 -11.69 8.21
N TYR A 64 -16.13 -10.50 8.62
CA TYR A 64 -16.48 -9.23 8.00
C TYR A 64 -16.06 -9.20 6.52
N CYS A 65 -14.83 -9.57 6.19
CA CYS A 65 -14.33 -9.60 4.82
C CYS A 65 -15.16 -10.56 3.94
N LYS A 66 -15.38 -11.80 4.39
CA LYS A 66 -16.19 -12.79 3.67
C LYS A 66 -17.62 -12.33 3.43
N ALA A 67 -18.22 -11.64 4.40
CA ALA A 67 -19.58 -11.09 4.28
C ALA A 67 -19.60 -9.89 3.32
N SER A 68 -18.60 -9.01 3.38
CA SER A 68 -18.45 -7.86 2.48
C SER A 68 -18.32 -8.31 1.02
N GLU A 69 -17.46 -9.27 0.74
CA GLU A 69 -17.30 -9.84 -0.61
C GLU A 69 -18.61 -10.37 -1.17
N LYS A 70 -19.36 -11.15 -0.40
CA LYS A 70 -20.68 -11.66 -0.82
C LYS A 70 -21.66 -10.55 -1.16
N ILE A 71 -21.63 -9.43 -0.44
CA ILE A 71 -22.48 -8.27 -0.73
C ILE A 71 -22.01 -7.57 -2.00
N ILE A 72 -20.70 -7.30 -2.13
CA ILE A 72 -20.09 -6.57 -3.25
C ILE A 72 -20.35 -7.30 -4.58
N PHE A 73 -20.11 -8.61 -4.60
CA PHE A 73 -20.28 -9.43 -5.81
C PHE A 73 -21.73 -9.94 -6.03
N SER A 74 -22.68 -9.56 -5.15
CA SER A 74 -24.09 -9.93 -5.35
C SER A 74 -24.71 -9.21 -6.57
N LYS A 75 -25.70 -9.82 -7.19
CA LYS A 75 -26.46 -9.24 -8.33
C LYS A 75 -27.52 -8.21 -7.89
N THR A 76 -27.42 -7.66 -6.69
CA THR A 76 -28.37 -6.66 -6.18
C THR A 76 -27.99 -5.24 -6.64
N SER A 77 -28.98 -4.32 -6.63
CA SER A 77 -28.74 -2.91 -6.95
C SER A 77 -27.73 -2.25 -5.99
N MET A 78 -27.04 -1.21 -6.45
CA MET A 78 -26.03 -0.50 -5.67
C MET A 78 -26.60 -0.01 -4.32
N ASN A 79 -27.78 0.59 -4.31
CA ASN A 79 -28.40 1.08 -3.08
C ASN A 79 -28.61 -0.04 -2.05
N LYS A 80 -29.07 -1.22 -2.49
CA LYS A 80 -29.20 -2.38 -1.61
C LYS A 80 -27.87 -2.92 -1.11
N LYS A 81 -26.80 -2.82 -1.90
CA LYS A 81 -25.44 -3.19 -1.46
C LYS A 81 -24.97 -2.24 -0.36
N VAL A 82 -25.12 -0.93 -0.58
CA VAL A 82 -24.78 0.10 0.42
C VAL A 82 -25.51 -0.13 1.74
N ASP A 83 -26.84 -0.37 1.70
CA ASP A 83 -27.64 -0.65 2.90
C ASP A 83 -27.12 -1.90 3.65
N LYS A 84 -26.81 -2.96 2.92
CA LYS A 84 -26.26 -4.20 3.51
C LYS A 84 -24.88 -3.98 4.12
N LEU A 85 -23.98 -3.24 3.43
CA LEU A 85 -22.66 -2.90 3.95
C LEU A 85 -22.77 -2.03 5.20
N ASN A 86 -23.66 -1.04 5.23
CA ASN A 86 -23.90 -0.22 6.40
C ASN A 86 -24.40 -1.05 7.61
N LYS A 87 -25.24 -2.07 7.37
CA LYS A 87 -25.66 -3.00 8.43
C LYS A 87 -24.48 -3.86 8.91
N LEU A 88 -23.65 -4.34 7.98
CA LEU A 88 -22.48 -5.15 8.30
C LEU A 88 -21.45 -4.36 9.13
N ILE A 89 -21.20 -3.10 8.79
CA ILE A 89 -20.31 -2.21 9.56
C ILE A 89 -20.82 -2.04 11.01
N ARG A 90 -22.14 -1.90 11.20
CA ARG A 90 -22.71 -1.82 12.56
C ARG A 90 -22.60 -3.12 13.33
N GLN A 91 -22.64 -4.27 12.63
CA GLN A 91 -22.49 -5.59 13.25
C GLN A 91 -21.03 -5.87 13.65
N TYR A 92 -20.09 -5.32 12.89
CA TYR A 92 -18.64 -5.48 13.10
C TYR A 92 -17.98 -4.10 13.24
N PRO A 93 -18.18 -3.40 14.37
CA PRO A 93 -17.47 -2.14 14.61
C PRO A 93 -15.98 -2.39 14.71
N ALA A 94 -15.18 -1.39 14.33
CA ALA A 94 -13.71 -1.53 14.22
C ALA A 94 -13.04 -1.97 15.54
N GLU A 95 -13.68 -1.70 16.67
CA GLU A 95 -13.22 -2.08 18.01
C GLU A 95 -13.27 -3.59 18.27
N CYS A 96 -14.07 -4.33 17.48
CA CYS A 96 -14.12 -5.79 17.60
C CYS A 96 -13.03 -6.53 16.80
N PHE A 97 -12.21 -5.80 16.04
CA PHE A 97 -11.11 -6.37 15.27
C PHE A 97 -9.80 -6.32 16.07
N GLU A 98 -9.03 -7.38 15.99
CA GLU A 98 -7.68 -7.40 16.49
C GLU A 98 -6.77 -6.58 15.55
N ARG A 99 -5.79 -5.87 16.13
CA ARG A 99 -4.82 -5.06 15.39
C ARG A 99 -3.44 -5.64 15.53
N VAL A 100 -2.69 -5.61 14.44
CA VAL A 100 -1.28 -5.99 14.42
C VAL A 100 -0.48 -4.94 13.65
N GLU A 101 0.67 -4.55 14.17
CA GLU A 101 1.59 -3.64 13.46
C GLU A 101 2.01 -4.26 12.13
N ASP A 102 1.97 -3.48 11.06
CA ASP A 102 2.31 -3.97 9.72
C ASP A 102 3.73 -4.50 9.64
N CYS A 103 4.68 -3.86 10.30
CA CYS A 103 6.07 -4.32 10.35
C CYS A 103 6.23 -5.72 10.94
N SER A 104 5.26 -6.20 11.74
CA SER A 104 5.31 -7.52 12.38
C SER A 104 4.77 -8.65 11.49
N ILE A 105 4.15 -8.34 10.33
CA ILE A 105 3.50 -9.36 9.49
C ILE A 105 3.78 -9.21 7.99
N ILE A 106 4.31 -8.08 7.53
CA ILE A 106 4.57 -7.82 6.11
C ILE A 106 5.73 -8.67 5.61
N THR A 107 5.63 -9.23 4.41
CA THR A 107 6.66 -10.08 3.83
C THR A 107 7.62 -9.30 2.93
N ALA A 108 8.85 -9.80 2.81
CA ALA A 108 9.85 -9.25 1.90
C ALA A 108 9.36 -9.26 0.45
N ASP A 109 8.78 -10.37 0.01
CA ASP A 109 8.30 -10.54 -1.37
C ASP A 109 7.23 -9.50 -1.71
N TYR A 110 6.30 -9.24 -0.78
CA TYR A 110 5.27 -8.22 -0.96
C TYR A 110 5.88 -6.82 -1.13
N LEU A 111 6.81 -6.43 -0.25
CA LEU A 111 7.46 -5.11 -0.32
C LEU A 111 8.31 -4.97 -1.58
N ILE A 112 9.07 -5.98 -1.96
CA ILE A 112 9.89 -5.97 -3.17
C ILE A 112 9.01 -5.81 -4.41
N GLN A 113 7.92 -6.57 -4.50
CA GLN A 113 6.97 -6.46 -5.59
C GLN A 113 6.33 -5.05 -5.64
N ASN A 114 5.86 -4.53 -4.51
CA ASN A 114 5.28 -3.19 -4.41
C ASN A 114 6.26 -2.11 -4.89
N ILE A 115 7.51 -2.16 -4.42
CA ILE A 115 8.56 -1.19 -4.80
C ILE A 115 8.84 -1.28 -6.30
N ASN A 116 9.03 -2.49 -6.85
CA ASN A 116 9.34 -2.67 -8.26
C ASN A 116 8.22 -2.14 -9.17
N ILE A 117 6.96 -2.46 -8.89
CA ILE A 117 5.83 -1.98 -9.67
C ILE A 117 5.70 -0.45 -9.56
N ALA A 118 5.83 0.11 -8.36
CA ALA A 118 5.76 1.56 -8.17
C ALA A 118 6.88 2.29 -8.94
N PHE A 119 8.10 1.75 -8.96
CA PHE A 119 9.20 2.31 -9.75
C PHE A 119 8.97 2.21 -11.25
N GLU A 120 8.42 1.10 -11.74
CA GLU A 120 8.07 0.97 -13.15
C GLU A 120 7.06 2.04 -13.58
N ASP A 121 6.03 2.26 -12.78
CA ASP A 121 4.99 3.26 -13.08
C ASP A 121 5.56 4.68 -13.01
N TRP A 122 6.40 4.99 -12.03
CA TRP A 122 7.05 6.29 -11.90
C TRP A 122 8.01 6.59 -13.07
N GLN A 123 8.77 5.59 -13.51
CA GLN A 123 9.75 5.77 -14.60
C GLN A 123 9.14 5.78 -16.00
N ARG A 124 8.06 5.04 -16.22
CA ARG A 124 7.44 4.86 -17.54
C ARG A 124 6.19 5.73 -17.76
N GLY A 125 5.55 6.16 -16.68
CA GLY A 125 4.32 6.94 -16.78
C GLY A 125 4.57 8.35 -17.28
N ASN A 126 3.95 8.74 -18.39
CA ASN A 126 3.99 10.13 -18.88
C ASN A 126 3.43 11.11 -17.83
N TRP A 127 2.43 10.66 -17.06
CA TRP A 127 1.81 11.40 -15.97
C TRP A 127 2.77 11.64 -14.79
N ALA A 128 3.81 10.81 -14.66
CA ALA A 128 4.80 10.92 -13.57
C ALA A 128 5.96 11.89 -13.90
N LYS A 129 5.97 12.50 -15.10
CA LYS A 129 6.97 13.48 -15.45
C LYS A 129 6.89 14.69 -14.51
N GLY A 130 8.01 14.98 -13.84
CA GLY A 130 8.10 16.08 -12.88
C GLY A 130 7.86 15.68 -11.43
N ILE A 131 7.43 14.45 -11.13
CA ILE A 131 7.34 13.95 -9.77
C ILE A 131 8.76 13.66 -9.26
N THR A 132 9.14 14.35 -8.20
CA THR A 132 10.43 14.16 -7.54
C THR A 132 10.49 12.82 -6.79
N PHE A 133 11.69 12.36 -6.44
CA PHE A 133 11.83 11.13 -5.64
C PHE A 133 11.13 11.22 -4.27
N ASN A 134 11.12 12.38 -3.63
CA ASN A 134 10.43 12.56 -2.36
C ASN A 134 8.91 12.46 -2.51
N GLU A 135 8.34 13.11 -3.52
CA GLU A 135 6.91 13.00 -3.85
C GLU A 135 6.54 11.57 -4.26
N PHE A 136 7.40 10.88 -5.01
CA PHE A 136 7.22 9.47 -5.32
C PHE A 136 7.14 8.63 -4.04
N CYS A 137 8.07 8.82 -3.11
CA CYS A 137 8.06 8.08 -1.84
C CYS A 137 6.80 8.34 -1.01
N GLU A 138 6.29 9.56 -1.01
CA GLU A 138 5.14 9.97 -0.22
C GLU A 138 3.80 9.51 -0.83
N TYR A 139 3.64 9.65 -2.15
CA TYR A 139 2.33 9.51 -2.79
C TYR A 139 2.16 8.26 -3.66
N LEU A 140 3.24 7.74 -4.23
CA LEU A 140 3.16 6.61 -5.18
C LEU A 140 3.69 5.29 -4.62
N LEU A 141 4.64 5.36 -3.70
CA LEU A 141 5.31 4.20 -3.12
C LEU A 141 4.50 3.45 -2.04
N PRO A 142 3.56 4.07 -1.28
CA PRO A 142 2.89 3.39 -0.16
C PRO A 142 2.40 1.99 -0.52
N TYR A 143 2.61 1.04 0.39
CA TYR A 143 2.32 -0.38 0.14
C TYR A 143 0.83 -0.73 0.36
N LYS A 144 0.05 0.16 0.96
CA LYS A 144 -1.41 0.06 1.12
C LYS A 144 -2.02 1.46 1.22
N CYS A 145 -3.32 1.57 0.98
CA CYS A 145 -4.08 2.82 1.03
C CYS A 145 -4.90 2.98 2.32
N THR A 146 -5.27 1.87 2.98
CA THR A 146 -6.08 1.88 4.21
C THR A 146 -5.69 0.73 5.12
N GLU A 147 -6.04 0.84 6.42
CA GLU A 147 -5.80 -0.20 7.42
C GLU A 147 -6.59 -1.49 7.13
N THR A 148 -7.68 -1.39 6.39
CA THR A 148 -8.51 -2.55 6.02
C THR A 148 -8.03 -3.26 4.77
N GLN A 149 -7.00 -2.74 4.09
CA GLN A 149 -6.47 -3.36 2.89
C GLN A 149 -5.56 -4.53 3.26
N ALA A 150 -5.83 -5.69 2.66
CA ALA A 150 -4.95 -6.85 2.77
C ALA A 150 -3.60 -6.63 2.06
N PHE A 151 -2.57 -7.36 2.46
CA PHE A 151 -1.31 -7.46 1.72
C PHE A 151 -1.48 -8.39 0.52
N ASP A 152 -2.18 -7.89 -0.49
CA ASP A 152 -2.43 -8.57 -1.75
C ASP A 152 -1.80 -7.81 -2.93
N ASN A 153 -1.86 -8.41 -4.10
CA ASN A 153 -1.26 -7.82 -5.31
C ASN A 153 -2.15 -6.72 -5.92
N TRP A 154 -2.73 -5.84 -5.12
CA TRP A 154 -3.66 -4.81 -5.54
C TRP A 154 -3.12 -3.94 -6.69
N ARG A 155 -1.83 -3.58 -6.66
CA ARG A 155 -1.20 -2.81 -7.73
C ARG A 155 -1.25 -3.56 -9.07
N THR A 156 -0.93 -4.85 -9.06
CA THR A 156 -0.97 -5.68 -10.28
C THR A 156 -2.40 -5.77 -10.84
N VAL A 157 -3.39 -5.85 -9.96
CA VAL A 157 -4.81 -5.95 -10.37
C VAL A 157 -5.35 -4.60 -10.87
N LEU A 158 -5.05 -3.49 -10.17
CA LEU A 158 -5.59 -2.18 -10.51
C LEU A 158 -4.80 -1.45 -11.59
N ARG A 159 -3.53 -1.76 -11.77
CA ARG A 159 -2.63 -1.09 -12.73
C ARG A 159 -3.16 -1.07 -14.17
N PRO A 160 -3.65 -2.17 -14.77
CA PRO A 160 -4.22 -2.14 -16.12
C PRO A 160 -5.40 -1.17 -16.21
N ILE A 161 -6.32 -1.21 -15.24
CA ILE A 161 -7.51 -0.36 -15.18
C ILE A 161 -7.11 1.12 -15.05
N ALA A 162 -6.15 1.41 -14.15
CA ALA A 162 -5.66 2.77 -13.95
C ALA A 162 -4.92 3.31 -15.20
N ASN A 163 -4.10 2.49 -15.84
CA ASN A 163 -3.37 2.90 -17.04
C ASN A 163 -4.31 3.22 -18.21
N ASP A 164 -5.35 2.39 -18.46
CA ASP A 164 -6.36 2.67 -19.47
C ASP A 164 -7.08 3.99 -19.18
N THR A 165 -7.47 4.19 -17.93
CA THR A 165 -8.13 5.44 -17.50
C THR A 165 -7.21 6.65 -17.67
N LEU A 166 -5.94 6.54 -17.28
CA LEU A 166 -4.97 7.64 -17.38
C LEU A 166 -4.64 7.99 -18.83
N GLN A 167 -4.60 7.02 -19.75
CA GLN A 167 -4.42 7.31 -21.18
C GLN A 167 -5.57 8.12 -21.76
N ASP A 168 -6.80 7.81 -21.37
CA ASP A 168 -7.98 8.58 -21.78
C ASP A 168 -7.93 10.02 -21.22
N PHE A 169 -7.35 10.24 -20.06
CA PHE A 169 -7.21 11.56 -19.44
C PHE A 169 -6.08 12.40 -20.03
N GLU A 170 -5.00 11.82 -20.55
CA GLU A 170 -3.92 12.58 -21.22
C GLU A 170 -4.42 13.40 -22.41
N HIS A 171 -5.55 13.02 -22.99
CA HIS A 171 -6.19 13.71 -24.13
C HIS A 171 -7.33 14.64 -23.70
N ASN A 172 -7.61 14.80 -22.42
CA ASN A 172 -8.77 15.54 -21.94
C ASN A 172 -8.36 16.77 -21.10
N ASP A 173 -8.60 18.00 -21.61
CA ASP A 173 -8.32 19.28 -20.94
C ASP A 173 -8.95 19.43 -19.55
N LEU A 174 -9.94 18.58 -19.22
CA LEU A 174 -10.54 18.54 -17.88
C LEU A 174 -9.56 18.06 -16.80
N TRP A 175 -8.63 17.18 -17.14
CA TRP A 175 -7.61 16.66 -16.21
C TRP A 175 -6.63 17.75 -15.77
N ASN A 176 -6.26 18.64 -16.68
CA ASN A 176 -5.37 19.76 -16.38
C ASN A 176 -6.02 20.84 -15.51
N LYS A 177 -7.34 20.80 -15.32
CA LYS A 177 -8.12 21.80 -14.56
C LYS A 177 -8.64 21.30 -13.21
N THR A 178 -8.60 19.99 -12.96
CA THR A 178 -9.10 19.40 -11.71
C THR A 178 -8.03 18.54 -11.07
N SER A 179 -7.17 19.14 -10.26
CA SER A 179 -6.28 18.47 -9.30
C SER A 179 -7.09 17.74 -8.21
N TYR A 180 -7.90 16.76 -8.57
CA TYR A 180 -8.79 16.05 -7.63
C TYR A 180 -8.28 14.66 -7.21
N TRP A 181 -6.99 14.41 -7.33
CA TRP A 181 -6.38 13.19 -6.79
C TRP A 181 -5.10 13.55 -6.02
N ALA A 182 -5.24 14.49 -5.11
CA ALA A 182 -4.28 14.70 -4.03
C ALA A 182 -4.89 14.19 -2.73
#